data_c9fa04aef9c69f750d64713f38bc3a11
#
_entry.id   c9fa04aef9c69f750d64713f38bc3a11
#
_cell.length_a   1.000
_cell.length_b   1.000
_cell.length_c   1.000
_cell.angle_alpha   90.00
_cell.angle_beta   90.00
_cell.angle_gamma   90.00
#
_symmetry.space_group_name_H-M   'P 1'
#
loop_
_entity.id
_entity.type
_entity.pdbx_description
1 polymer ?
#
loop_
_entity_poly.entity_id
_entity_poly.type
_entity_poly.pdbx_seq_one_letter_code
_entity_poly.pdbx_strand_id
1 'polypeptide(L)'
;MTLFALTLLKRACGRQNTSLFTRLSPILLTAGSLLVLPSYGADEAAQMKQGKSLFTSAAPPCAICHTLKDAGSEGAVGPVLDEIKPDSARVAKALLNGLGNMPSYKAILTEVQIAALARYVSRASGGEKN
;
A
#
# COMPACT_ATOMS: atom_id res chain seq x y z
N MET A 1 -55.22 -0.21 -4.52
CA MET A 1 -55.88 -1.50 -4.33
C MET A 1 -54.87 -2.41 -3.66
N THR A 2 -55.10 -2.57 -2.52
CA THR A 2 -55.38 -3.55 -1.45
C THR A 2 -54.09 -3.96 -0.76
N LEU A 3 -53.78 -3.50 0.44
CA LEU A 3 -54.33 -3.67 1.79
C LEU A 3 -54.23 -5.10 2.33
N PHE A 4 -53.72 -5.13 3.60
CA PHE A 4 -53.89 -6.18 4.65
C PHE A 4 -52.78 -7.24 4.70
N ALA A 5 -52.27 -7.66 5.85
CA ALA A 5 -52.63 -7.50 7.27
C ALA A 5 -51.41 -7.83 8.12
N LEU A 6 -51.11 -7.10 9.06
CA LEU A 6 -51.23 -7.14 10.53
C LEU A 6 -51.73 -8.42 11.18
N THR A 7 -50.90 -9.13 11.96
CA THR A 7 -51.31 -9.99 13.10
C THR A 7 -50.07 -10.16 13.99
N LEU A 8 -49.91 -9.43 15.06
CA LEU A 8 -50.40 -9.59 16.42
C LEU A 8 -49.95 -10.84 17.19
N LEU A 9 -49.13 -10.57 18.20
CA LEU A 9 -49.10 -11.05 19.58
C LEU A 9 -48.97 -12.55 19.86
N LYS A 10 -47.96 -12.92 20.66
CA LYS A 10 -48.27 -13.33 22.04
C LYS A 10 -47.03 -13.40 22.94
N ARG A 11 -47.21 -12.72 24.04
CA ARG A 11 -46.44 -12.80 25.31
C ARG A 11 -46.42 -14.26 25.81
N ALA A 12 -45.25 -14.65 26.29
CA ALA A 12 -45.18 -15.66 27.36
C ALA A 12 -44.14 -15.20 28.39
N CYS A 13 -44.68 -14.73 29.48
CA CYS A 13 -44.04 -14.50 30.76
C CYS A 13 -43.76 -15.89 31.38
N GLY A 14 -42.55 -16.15 31.83
CA GLY A 14 -42.20 -17.45 32.43
C GLY A 14 -40.96 -17.32 33.35
N ARG A 15 -41.22 -16.84 34.54
CA ARG A 15 -40.77 -17.34 35.86
C ARG A 15 -39.28 -17.47 36.11
N GLN A 16 -38.84 -16.55 36.97
CA GLN A 16 -37.60 -16.58 37.75
C GLN A 16 -37.50 -17.92 38.52
N ASN A 17 -36.34 -18.52 38.47
CA ASN A 17 -35.93 -19.47 39.47
C ASN A 17 -34.59 -19.09 40.05
N THR A 18 -34.63 -18.51 41.22
CA THR A 18 -33.49 -18.22 42.08
C THR A 18 -32.94 -19.55 42.59
N SER A 19 -31.72 -19.85 42.22
CA SER A 19 -30.88 -20.83 42.89
C SER A 19 -29.55 -20.21 43.23
N LEU A 20 -29.41 -19.87 44.48
CA LEU A 20 -28.14 -19.63 45.12
C LEU A 20 -27.20 -20.80 44.93
N PHE A 21 -26.12 -20.63 44.21
CA PHE A 21 -24.90 -21.39 44.48
C PHE A 21 -23.69 -20.49 44.26
N THR A 22 -23.25 -19.98 45.38
CA THR A 22 -21.92 -19.37 45.62
C THR A 22 -20.83 -20.36 45.19
N ARG A 23 -20.19 -20.07 44.10
CA ARG A 23 -18.81 -20.57 43.85
C ARG A 23 -17.99 -19.41 43.29
N LEU A 24 -17.17 -18.84 44.14
CA LEU A 24 -16.04 -17.98 43.77
C LEU A 24 -15.09 -18.82 42.90
N SER A 25 -15.04 -18.51 41.61
CA SER A 25 -13.91 -18.88 40.77
C SER A 25 -13.24 -17.57 40.33
N PRO A 26 -11.98 -17.34 40.66
CA PRO A 26 -11.24 -16.22 40.09
C PRO A 26 -10.98 -16.57 38.62
N ILE A 27 -11.74 -15.96 37.72
CA ILE A 27 -11.42 -15.95 36.30
C ILE A 27 -10.19 -15.08 36.14
N LEU A 28 -9.03 -15.74 36.02
CA LEU A 28 -7.80 -15.11 35.56
C LEU A 28 -8.06 -14.60 34.13
N LEU A 29 -8.39 -13.31 34.02
CA LEU A 29 -8.35 -12.60 32.75
C LEU A 29 -6.89 -12.49 32.35
N THR A 30 -6.39 -13.47 31.59
CA THR A 30 -5.17 -13.30 30.82
C THR A 30 -5.52 -12.35 29.66
N ALA A 31 -5.27 -11.07 29.88
CA ALA A 31 -5.24 -10.07 28.83
C ALA A 31 -4.12 -10.48 27.85
N GLY A 32 -4.47 -11.25 26.82
CA GLY A 32 -3.60 -11.54 25.69
C GLY A 32 -3.35 -10.23 24.95
N SER A 33 -2.25 -9.54 25.27
CA SER A 33 -1.72 -8.46 24.45
C SER A 33 -1.38 -9.02 23.07
N LEU A 34 -2.27 -8.84 22.12
CA LEU A 34 -1.96 -9.02 20.71
C LEU A 34 -0.90 -7.97 20.35
N LEU A 35 0.36 -8.39 20.35
CA LEU A 35 1.45 -7.62 19.78
C LEU A 35 1.19 -7.53 18.27
N VAL A 36 0.59 -6.44 17.83
CA VAL A 36 0.52 -6.07 16.41
C VAL A 36 1.94 -5.68 16.00
N LEU A 37 2.67 -6.63 15.44
CA LEU A 37 3.97 -6.34 14.84
C LEU A 37 3.71 -5.54 13.56
N PRO A 38 4.34 -4.37 13.38
CA PRO A 38 4.21 -3.60 12.17
C PRO A 38 4.76 -4.42 10.99
N SER A 39 3.93 -4.64 9.98
CA SER A 39 4.28 -5.41 8.77
C SER A 39 5.10 -4.56 7.79
N TYR A 40 6.26 -4.07 8.20
CA TYR A 40 7.13 -3.23 7.36
C TYR A 40 7.49 -3.88 6.01
N GLY A 41 7.64 -5.20 5.97
CA GLY A 41 8.00 -5.90 4.74
C GLY A 41 6.87 -5.97 3.70
N ALA A 42 5.60 -6.01 4.15
CA ALA A 42 4.46 -6.03 3.23
C ALA A 42 4.26 -4.68 2.54
N ASP A 43 4.44 -3.59 3.28
CA ASP A 43 4.34 -2.23 2.75
C ASP A 43 5.44 -1.94 1.72
N GLU A 44 6.63 -2.44 1.96
CA GLU A 44 7.74 -2.29 1.03
C GLU A 44 7.53 -3.06 -0.26
N ALA A 45 7.11 -4.31 -0.19
CA ALA A 45 6.80 -5.12 -1.37
C ALA A 45 5.67 -4.48 -2.20
N ALA A 46 4.66 -3.91 -1.53
CA ALA A 46 3.58 -3.17 -2.20
C ALA A 46 4.10 -1.93 -2.92
N GLN A 47 4.97 -1.14 -2.29
CA GLN A 47 5.60 0.04 -2.90
C GLN A 47 6.46 -0.34 -4.11
N MET A 48 7.26 -1.39 -4.02
CA MET A 48 8.08 -1.89 -5.13
C MET A 48 7.22 -2.31 -6.31
N LYS A 49 6.14 -3.04 -6.07
CA LYS A 49 5.17 -3.45 -7.10
C LYS A 49 4.50 -2.23 -7.75
N GLN A 50 4.07 -1.27 -6.95
CA GLN A 50 3.47 -0.03 -7.44
C GLN A 50 4.47 0.78 -8.27
N GLY A 51 5.70 0.95 -7.79
CA GLY A 51 6.75 1.66 -8.50
C GLY A 51 7.05 1.03 -9.85
N LYS A 52 7.18 -0.31 -9.92
CA LYS A 52 7.37 -1.05 -11.17
C LYS A 52 6.22 -0.83 -12.16
N SER A 53 4.98 -0.89 -11.68
CA SER A 53 3.81 -0.61 -12.51
C SER A 53 3.83 0.82 -13.06
N LEU A 54 4.11 1.82 -12.21
CA LEU A 54 4.18 3.22 -12.61
C LEU A 54 5.30 3.48 -13.62
N PHE A 55 6.42 2.79 -13.53
CA PHE A 55 7.54 2.92 -14.47
C PHE A 55 7.11 2.66 -15.91
N THR A 56 6.19 1.72 -16.10
CA THR A 56 5.69 1.32 -17.42
C THR A 56 4.37 1.98 -17.82
N SER A 57 3.58 2.51 -16.87
CA SER A 57 2.22 2.99 -17.11
C SER A 57 2.00 4.49 -16.87
N ALA A 58 2.97 5.21 -16.31
CA ALA A 58 2.88 6.68 -16.18
C ALA A 58 2.76 7.36 -17.57
N ALA A 59 2.28 8.58 -17.61
CA ALA A 59 2.09 9.31 -18.86
C ALA A 59 2.97 10.58 -18.92
N PRO A 60 4.07 10.59 -19.69
CA PRO A 60 4.59 9.48 -20.50
C PRO A 60 5.26 8.37 -19.68
N PRO A 61 5.32 7.11 -20.19
CA PRO A 61 6.01 6.03 -19.49
C PRO A 61 7.53 6.25 -19.40
N CYS A 62 8.10 5.97 -18.22
CA CYS A 62 9.56 6.07 -18.01
C CYS A 62 10.33 5.10 -18.93
N ALA A 63 9.75 3.93 -19.17
CA ALA A 63 10.29 2.86 -20.00
C ALA A 63 10.57 3.26 -21.47
N ILE A 64 9.90 4.28 -22.00
CA ILE A 64 10.14 4.77 -23.37
C ILE A 64 11.50 5.45 -23.47
N CYS A 65 11.93 6.13 -22.41
CA CYS A 65 13.14 6.92 -22.41
C CYS A 65 14.31 6.26 -21.67
N HIS A 66 14.04 5.48 -20.63
CA HIS A 66 15.07 4.90 -19.77
C HIS A 66 15.20 3.40 -19.94
N THR A 67 16.45 2.92 -19.97
CA THR A 67 16.78 1.51 -19.79
C THR A 67 16.80 1.20 -18.29
N LEU A 68 16.07 0.15 -17.89
CA LEU A 68 16.10 -0.46 -16.57
C LEU A 68 15.84 -1.96 -16.71
N LYS A 69 16.83 -2.76 -16.39
CA LYS A 69 16.83 -4.22 -16.60
C LYS A 69 15.68 -4.91 -15.88
N ASP A 70 15.41 -4.55 -14.62
CA ASP A 70 14.32 -5.12 -13.82
C ASP A 70 12.95 -4.86 -14.45
N ALA A 71 12.76 -3.71 -15.08
CA ALA A 71 11.52 -3.35 -15.79
C ALA A 71 11.42 -3.95 -17.19
N GLY A 72 12.48 -4.58 -17.70
CA GLY A 72 12.56 -5.04 -19.07
C GLY A 72 12.49 -3.91 -20.09
N SER A 73 12.96 -2.71 -19.74
CA SER A 73 12.92 -1.53 -20.61
C SER A 73 14.27 -1.22 -21.23
N GLU A 74 14.25 -0.77 -22.49
CA GLU A 74 15.43 -0.49 -23.31
C GLU A 74 15.38 0.92 -23.94
N GLY A 75 14.73 1.88 -23.26
CA GLY A 75 14.64 3.26 -23.71
C GLY A 75 16.03 3.93 -23.77
N ALA A 76 16.34 4.56 -24.89
CA ALA A 76 17.68 5.11 -25.17
C ALA A 76 17.74 6.65 -25.18
N VAL A 77 16.68 7.35 -24.80
CA VAL A 77 16.62 8.83 -24.78
C VAL A 77 17.23 9.40 -23.50
N GLY A 78 16.95 8.76 -22.36
CA GLY A 78 17.52 9.08 -21.07
C GLY A 78 18.68 8.17 -20.69
N PRO A 79 19.33 8.42 -19.55
CA PRO A 79 20.42 7.57 -19.08
C PRO A 79 19.94 6.16 -18.74
N VAL A 80 20.86 5.19 -18.88
CA VAL A 80 20.69 3.82 -18.39
C VAL A 80 20.72 3.83 -16.87
N LEU A 81 19.58 3.50 -16.23
CA LEU A 81 19.43 3.61 -14.79
C LEU A 81 20.30 2.60 -14.03
N ASP A 82 20.51 1.41 -14.61
CA ASP A 82 21.40 0.37 -14.06
C ASP A 82 22.87 0.82 -14.01
N GLU A 83 23.27 1.78 -14.84
CA GLU A 83 24.64 2.33 -14.85
C GLU A 83 24.79 3.45 -13.86
N ILE A 84 23.86 4.43 -13.86
CA ILE A 84 23.98 5.62 -12.99
C ILE A 84 23.54 5.36 -11.54
N LYS A 85 22.77 4.30 -11.28
CA LYS A 85 22.35 3.82 -9.95
C LYS A 85 21.92 4.95 -9.02
N PRO A 86 20.89 5.72 -9.39
CA PRO A 86 20.49 6.88 -8.63
C PRO A 86 19.86 6.46 -7.28
N ASP A 87 20.10 7.22 -6.20
CA ASP A 87 19.36 7.09 -4.97
C ASP A 87 17.90 7.56 -5.13
N SER A 88 17.03 7.19 -4.19
CA SER A 88 15.61 7.53 -4.26
C SER A 88 15.35 9.04 -4.18
N ALA A 89 16.16 9.78 -3.43
CA ALA A 89 16.02 11.24 -3.32
C ALA A 89 16.32 11.94 -4.66
N ARG A 90 17.35 11.49 -5.37
CA ARG A 90 17.70 12.00 -6.71
C ARG A 90 16.58 11.70 -7.71
N VAL A 91 16.04 10.48 -7.69
CA VAL A 91 14.91 10.11 -8.58
C VAL A 91 13.68 10.95 -8.25
N ALA A 92 13.30 11.07 -6.98
CA ALA A 92 12.15 11.88 -6.57
C ALA A 92 12.30 13.36 -7.00
N LYS A 93 13.50 13.93 -6.84
CA LYS A 93 13.76 15.30 -7.29
C LYS A 93 13.59 15.45 -8.81
N ALA A 94 14.05 14.48 -9.60
CA ALA A 94 13.87 14.48 -11.05
C ALA A 94 12.39 14.35 -11.44
N LEU A 95 11.63 13.49 -10.76
CA LEU A 95 10.19 13.34 -10.99
C LEU A 95 9.41 14.61 -10.66
N LEU A 96 9.77 15.30 -9.57
CA LEU A 96 9.08 16.52 -9.15
C LEU A 96 9.37 17.72 -10.06
N ASN A 97 10.61 17.89 -10.47
CA ASN A 97 11.07 19.11 -11.14
C ASN A 97 11.27 18.94 -12.66
N GLY A 98 11.35 17.71 -13.14
CA GLY A 98 11.87 17.42 -14.48
C GLY A 98 13.40 17.57 -14.52
N LEU A 99 14.02 17.15 -15.61
CA LEU A 99 15.45 17.30 -15.84
C LEU A 99 15.76 17.28 -17.34
N GLY A 100 16.16 18.42 -17.91
CA GLY A 100 16.36 18.53 -19.35
C GLY A 100 15.10 18.15 -20.14
N ASN A 101 15.16 17.12 -20.97
CA ASN A 101 14.01 16.62 -21.74
C ASN A 101 13.04 15.76 -20.92
N MET A 102 13.39 15.36 -19.69
CA MET A 102 12.51 14.61 -18.82
C MET A 102 11.44 15.54 -18.22
N PRO A 103 10.15 15.29 -18.45
CA PRO A 103 9.09 16.13 -17.91
C PRO A 103 8.94 15.98 -16.39
N SER A 104 8.35 17.00 -15.76
CA SER A 104 7.89 16.88 -14.38
C SER A 104 6.64 16.02 -14.27
N TYR A 105 6.58 15.15 -13.28
CA TYR A 105 5.41 14.30 -12.98
C TYR A 105 4.59 14.83 -11.80
N LYS A 106 4.94 15.99 -11.26
CA LYS A 106 4.28 16.60 -10.09
C LYS A 106 2.76 16.79 -10.28
N ALA A 107 2.30 17.07 -11.48
CA ALA A 107 0.88 17.25 -11.79
C ALA A 107 0.16 15.94 -12.15
N ILE A 108 0.91 14.85 -12.35
CA ILE A 108 0.41 13.57 -12.89
C ILE A 108 0.38 12.49 -11.81
N LEU A 109 1.39 12.47 -10.94
CA LEU A 109 1.54 11.48 -9.87
C LEU A 109 1.37 12.13 -8.51
N THR A 110 0.74 11.40 -7.58
CA THR A 110 0.68 11.79 -6.17
C THR A 110 2.05 11.66 -5.51
N GLU A 111 2.26 12.31 -4.38
CA GLU A 111 3.51 12.18 -3.61
C GLU A 111 3.84 10.75 -3.23
N VAL A 112 2.83 9.96 -2.86
CA VAL A 112 2.98 8.53 -2.55
C VAL A 112 3.44 7.74 -3.77
N GLN A 113 2.89 8.03 -4.95
CA GLN A 113 3.28 7.41 -6.20
C GLN A 113 4.71 7.80 -6.62
N ILE A 114 5.08 9.06 -6.44
CA ILE A 114 6.45 9.54 -6.69
C ILE A 114 7.43 8.84 -5.76
N ALA A 115 7.11 8.71 -4.48
CA ALA A 115 7.95 8.00 -3.52
C ALA A 115 8.10 6.51 -3.87
N ALA A 116 7.01 5.83 -4.23
CA ALA A 116 7.03 4.43 -4.65
C ALA A 116 7.87 4.22 -5.92
N LEU A 117 7.68 5.07 -6.93
CA LEU A 117 8.45 5.04 -8.18
C LEU A 117 9.94 5.32 -7.95
N ALA A 118 10.26 6.31 -7.13
CA ALA A 118 11.63 6.66 -6.79
C ALA A 118 12.35 5.52 -6.06
N ARG A 119 11.69 4.91 -5.08
CA ARG A 119 12.20 3.74 -4.36
C ARG A 119 12.42 2.55 -5.30
N TYR A 120 11.45 2.26 -6.15
CA TYR A 120 11.56 1.17 -7.13
C TYR A 120 12.78 1.36 -8.04
N VAL A 121 12.90 2.53 -8.68
CA VAL A 121 14.02 2.82 -9.59
C VAL A 121 15.36 2.71 -8.87
N SER A 122 15.49 3.29 -7.68
CA SER A 122 16.72 3.25 -6.91
C SER A 122 17.15 1.83 -6.56
N ARG A 123 16.24 1.00 -6.05
CA ARG A 123 16.54 -0.39 -5.67
C ARG A 123 16.76 -1.29 -6.88
N ALA A 124 15.91 -1.19 -7.89
CA ALA A 124 16.00 -2.00 -9.11
C ALA A 124 17.30 -1.75 -9.88
N SER A 125 17.81 -0.53 -9.86
CA SER A 125 19.09 -0.15 -10.48
C SER A 125 20.32 -0.41 -9.58
N GLY A 126 20.13 -0.70 -8.28
CA GLY A 126 21.20 -0.89 -7.31
C GLY A 126 21.76 0.42 -6.74
N GLY A 127 20.99 1.51 -6.76
CA GLY A 127 21.33 2.80 -6.11
C GLY A 127 21.19 2.74 -4.58
N GLU A 128 20.24 1.97 -4.08
CA GLU A 128 20.07 1.68 -2.66
C GLU A 128 20.08 0.17 -2.42
N LYS A 129 20.72 -0.24 -1.33
CA LYS A 129 20.69 -1.64 -0.87
C LYS A 129 19.43 -1.90 -0.04
N ASN A 130 18.98 -3.14 -0.03
CA ASN A 130 17.92 -3.63 0.86
C ASN A 130 18.38 -3.59 2.30
#